data_5fefdf4e6c812cf0eda974c6230a0b6b
#
_entry.id   5fefdf4e6c812cf0eda974c6230a0b6b
#
_cell.length_a   1.000
_cell.length_b   1.000
_cell.length_c   1.000
_cell.angle_alpha   90.00
_cell.angle_beta   90.00
_cell.angle_gamma   90.00
#
_symmetry.space_group_name_H-M   'P 1'
#
loop_
_entity.id
_entity.type
_entity.pdbx_description
1 polymer ?
#
loop_
_entity_poly.entity_id
_entity_poly.type
_entity_poly.pdbx_seq_one_letter_code
_entity_poly.pdbx_strand_id
1 'polypeptide(L)'
;MSWESLPDRFLDKRELRDLVEDLAERPELWSHHVTFGESGEARHYASLYRDSYVDVWLICWRPDDDTGWHDHDVSSGALRVVEGTLKESNPRIGGEHLETLLSEGDAISFGPDHIHRVNGHAETSVSIHAYSPPLWRLGQYSISTDGVMRRVSLSYADELRQTEAEALV
;
A
#
# COMPACT_ATOMS: atom_id res chain seq x y z
N MET A 1 15.03 11.83 -1.99
CA MET A 1 14.28 12.69 -2.95
C MET A 1 13.15 13.36 -2.20
N SER A 2 13.05 14.67 -2.19
CA SER A 2 11.98 15.41 -1.50
C SER A 2 10.86 15.71 -2.50
N TRP A 3 9.58 15.70 -2.07
CA TRP A 3 8.47 16.11 -2.94
C TRP A 3 8.60 17.54 -3.44
N GLU A 4 9.34 18.42 -2.76
CA GLU A 4 9.63 19.79 -3.24
C GLU A 4 10.52 19.82 -4.48
N SER A 5 11.16 18.72 -4.82
CA SER A 5 12.09 18.56 -5.95
C SER A 5 11.73 17.40 -6.87
N LEU A 6 10.49 16.94 -6.85
CA LEU A 6 10.03 15.89 -7.75
C LEU A 6 10.02 16.41 -9.21
N PRO A 7 10.47 15.58 -10.17
CA PRO A 7 10.43 15.98 -11.58
C PRO A 7 9.01 15.88 -12.14
N ASP A 8 8.67 16.75 -13.10
CA ASP A 8 7.40 16.74 -13.83
C ASP A 8 7.31 15.56 -14.81
N ARG A 9 7.43 14.33 -14.30
CA ARG A 9 7.32 13.07 -15.04
C ARG A 9 7.01 11.91 -14.11
N PHE A 10 6.59 10.78 -14.66
CA PHE A 10 6.45 9.54 -13.89
C PHE A 10 7.81 9.06 -13.35
N LEU A 11 7.77 8.51 -12.13
CA LEU A 11 8.91 7.92 -11.46
C LEU A 11 8.96 6.40 -11.69
N ASP A 12 10.15 5.85 -11.81
CA ASP A 12 10.33 4.42 -11.79
C ASP A 12 10.32 3.85 -10.35
N LYS A 13 10.30 2.53 -10.23
CA LYS A 13 10.22 1.86 -8.91
C LYS A 13 11.43 2.12 -8.00
N ARG A 14 12.61 2.47 -8.55
CA ARG A 14 13.81 2.81 -7.77
C ARG A 14 13.67 4.21 -7.20
N GLU A 15 13.26 5.16 -8.03
CA GLU A 15 12.99 6.54 -7.63
C GLU A 15 11.88 6.60 -6.57
N LEU A 16 10.83 5.75 -6.72
CA LEU A 16 9.77 5.64 -5.70
C LEU A 16 10.31 5.07 -4.38
N ARG A 17 11.21 4.10 -4.44
CA ARG A 17 11.87 3.57 -3.24
C ARG A 17 12.69 4.64 -2.55
N ASP A 18 13.55 5.36 -3.30
CA ASP A 18 14.35 6.47 -2.76
C ASP A 18 13.45 7.53 -2.12
N LEU A 19 12.29 7.81 -2.71
CA LEU A 19 11.32 8.76 -2.17
C LEU A 19 10.75 8.32 -0.82
N VAL A 20 10.28 7.07 -0.70
CA VAL A 20 9.70 6.59 0.58
C VAL A 20 10.77 6.44 1.67
N GLU A 21 12.01 6.09 1.31
CA GLU A 21 13.14 6.05 2.23
C GLU A 21 13.48 7.45 2.74
N ASP A 22 13.61 8.45 1.87
CA ASP A 22 13.84 9.86 2.27
C ASP A 22 12.72 10.43 3.15
N LEU A 23 11.46 10.09 2.84
CA LEU A 23 10.32 10.53 3.64
C LEU A 23 10.32 9.89 5.03
N ALA A 24 10.68 8.61 5.13
CA ALA A 24 10.76 7.89 6.40
C ALA A 24 11.72 8.58 7.39
N GLU A 25 12.81 9.15 6.90
CA GLU A 25 13.82 9.87 7.71
C GLU A 25 13.37 11.27 8.17
N ARG A 26 12.15 11.69 7.80
CA ARG A 26 11.61 13.03 8.11
C ARG A 26 10.23 12.93 8.79
N PRO A 27 10.19 12.45 10.05
CA PRO A 27 8.93 12.21 10.76
C PRO A 27 8.08 13.48 10.94
N GLU A 28 8.65 14.67 10.88
CA GLU A 28 7.92 15.94 10.90
C GLU A 28 6.93 16.10 9.75
N LEU A 29 7.13 15.36 8.64
CA LEU A 29 6.26 15.41 7.47
C LEU A 29 5.05 14.47 7.57
N TRP A 30 5.10 13.44 8.42
CA TRP A 30 4.07 12.41 8.43
C TRP A 30 3.57 11.99 9.82
N SER A 31 4.35 12.16 10.89
CA SER A 31 4.01 11.62 12.21
C SER A 31 2.70 12.16 12.79
N HIS A 32 2.34 13.40 12.46
CA HIS A 32 1.10 14.03 12.92
C HIS A 32 -0.16 13.46 12.23
N HIS A 33 0.00 12.67 11.18
CA HIS A 33 -1.07 11.93 10.52
C HIS A 33 -1.28 10.52 11.10
N VAL A 34 -0.40 10.04 11.97
CA VAL A 34 -0.53 8.72 12.58
C VAL A 34 -1.72 8.70 13.52
N THR A 35 -2.67 7.84 13.21
CA THR A 35 -3.85 7.60 14.06
C THR A 35 -4.35 6.18 13.84
N PHE A 36 -4.85 5.57 14.89
CA PHE A 36 -5.44 4.26 14.87
C PHE A 36 -6.88 4.38 15.36
N GLY A 37 -7.84 4.02 14.50
CA GLY A 37 -9.24 3.90 14.87
C GLY A 37 -9.48 2.81 15.91
N GLU A 38 -10.73 2.62 16.33
CA GLU A 38 -11.10 1.50 17.19
C GLU A 38 -10.98 0.16 16.45
N SER A 39 -10.89 -0.94 17.20
CA SER A 39 -10.84 -2.28 16.61
C SER A 39 -12.11 -2.54 15.80
N GLY A 40 -11.93 -2.98 14.54
CA GLY A 40 -13.02 -3.21 13.59
C GLY A 40 -13.35 -2.02 12.68
N GLU A 41 -12.74 -0.86 12.88
CA GLU A 41 -12.80 0.23 11.91
C GLU A 41 -11.85 -0.01 10.74
N ALA A 42 -12.16 0.61 9.59
CA ALA A 42 -11.30 0.57 8.42
C ALA A 42 -9.90 1.14 8.70
N ARG A 43 -8.89 0.63 7.98
CA ARG A 43 -7.53 1.20 8.03
C ARG A 43 -7.55 2.69 7.81
N HIS A 44 -6.73 3.40 8.58
CA HIS A 44 -6.55 4.83 8.38
C HIS A 44 -5.57 5.11 7.25
N TYR A 45 -5.99 5.96 6.32
CA TYR A 45 -5.19 6.44 5.20
C TYR A 45 -5.06 7.96 5.28
N ALA A 46 -3.84 8.47 5.14
CA ALA A 46 -3.60 9.90 5.00
C ALA A 46 -2.84 10.18 3.70
N SER A 47 -3.37 11.05 2.86
CA SER A 47 -2.63 11.54 1.68
C SER A 47 -1.58 12.52 2.15
N LEU A 48 -0.30 12.20 1.90
CA LEU A 48 0.83 13.08 2.22
C LEU A 48 1.16 14.00 1.06
N TYR A 49 1.05 13.51 -0.16
CA TYR A 49 1.32 14.26 -1.38
C TYR A 49 0.58 13.66 -2.57
N ARG A 50 0.12 14.49 -3.49
CA ARG A 50 -0.43 14.05 -4.77
C ARG A 50 -0.30 15.14 -5.82
N ASP A 51 0.21 14.77 -6.98
CA ASP A 51 0.22 15.59 -8.19
C ASP A 51 -0.20 14.78 -9.43
N SER A 52 0.13 15.24 -10.63
CA SER A 52 -0.17 14.52 -11.87
C SER A 52 0.69 13.27 -12.10
N TYR A 53 1.77 13.09 -11.36
CA TYR A 53 2.80 12.10 -11.61
C TYR A 53 3.01 11.13 -10.46
N VAL A 54 2.78 11.57 -9.22
CA VAL A 54 3.08 10.80 -8.01
C VAL A 54 1.96 10.92 -6.98
N ASP A 55 1.72 9.85 -6.26
CA ASP A 55 0.77 9.75 -5.16
C ASP A 55 1.49 9.15 -3.95
N VAL A 56 1.43 9.80 -2.78
CA VAL A 56 2.09 9.34 -1.56
C VAL A 56 1.10 9.26 -0.41
N TRP A 57 1.08 8.12 0.26
CA TRP A 57 0.17 7.80 1.34
C TRP A 57 0.88 7.35 2.59
N LEU A 58 0.34 7.75 3.75
CA LEU A 58 0.59 7.10 5.03
C LEU A 58 -0.55 6.14 5.33
N ILE A 59 -0.22 4.93 5.74
CA ILE A 59 -1.22 3.92 6.13
C ILE A 59 -0.89 3.43 7.53
N CYS A 60 -1.91 3.45 8.41
CA CYS A 60 -1.84 2.91 9.77
C CYS A 60 -2.59 1.58 9.82
N TRP A 61 -1.96 0.56 10.36
CA TRP A 61 -2.40 -0.84 10.33
C TRP A 61 -2.63 -1.38 11.73
N ARG A 62 -3.64 -2.21 11.86
CA ARG A 62 -3.87 -3.13 12.97
C ARG A 62 -3.67 -4.58 12.52
N PRO A 63 -3.55 -5.57 13.42
CA PRO A 63 -3.31 -6.97 13.04
C PRO A 63 -4.37 -7.58 12.11
N ASP A 64 -5.61 -7.09 12.19
CA ASP A 64 -6.74 -7.59 11.38
C ASP A 64 -6.85 -6.90 10.02
N ASP A 65 -6.05 -5.88 9.77
CA ASP A 65 -6.06 -5.16 8.51
C ASP A 65 -5.42 -5.98 7.39
N ASP A 66 -6.13 -6.03 6.27
CA ASP A 66 -5.82 -6.87 5.13
C ASP A 66 -6.23 -6.16 3.83
N THR A 67 -5.32 -6.07 2.89
CA THR A 67 -5.64 -5.48 1.57
C THR A 67 -6.40 -6.43 0.65
N GLY A 68 -6.38 -7.75 0.93
CA GLY A 68 -6.67 -8.75 -0.08
C GLY A 68 -5.62 -8.79 -1.19
N TRP A 69 -5.78 -9.73 -2.12
CA TRP A 69 -4.90 -9.86 -3.29
C TRP A 69 -5.19 -8.75 -4.30
N HIS A 70 -4.17 -7.96 -4.65
CA HIS A 70 -4.35 -6.85 -5.58
C HIS A 70 -3.09 -6.56 -6.41
N ASP A 71 -3.30 -5.87 -7.52
CA ASP A 71 -2.29 -5.15 -8.30
C ASP A 71 -2.60 -3.65 -8.29
N HIS A 72 -1.70 -2.86 -8.83
CA HIS A 72 -1.82 -1.39 -8.86
C HIS A 72 -2.11 -0.86 -10.27
N ASP A 73 -2.68 -1.72 -11.13
CA ASP A 73 -3.01 -1.44 -12.53
C ASP A 73 -1.76 -0.98 -13.31
N VAL A 74 -1.69 0.27 -13.74
CA VAL A 74 -0.54 0.81 -14.48
C VAL A 74 0.55 1.41 -13.59
N SER A 75 0.32 1.50 -12.27
CA SER A 75 1.23 2.16 -11.36
C SER A 75 2.34 1.24 -10.88
N SER A 76 3.58 1.71 -10.94
CA SER A 76 4.66 1.20 -10.10
C SER A 76 4.48 1.71 -8.67
N GLY A 77 5.02 0.99 -7.70
CA GLY A 77 4.90 1.37 -6.31
C GLY A 77 6.16 1.09 -5.49
N ALA A 78 6.20 1.71 -4.33
CA ALA A 78 7.13 1.39 -3.25
C ALA A 78 6.44 1.59 -1.91
N LEU A 79 6.88 0.84 -0.90
CA LEU A 79 6.48 1.04 0.48
C LEU A 79 7.69 0.95 1.41
N ARG A 80 7.63 1.71 2.49
CA ARG A 80 8.59 1.70 3.60
C ARG A 80 7.83 1.53 4.90
N VAL A 81 8.20 0.54 5.71
CA VAL A 81 7.69 0.40 7.07
C VAL A 81 8.44 1.36 7.97
N VAL A 82 7.73 2.30 8.57
CA VAL A 82 8.31 3.31 9.49
C VAL A 82 8.09 2.95 10.95
N GLU A 83 7.12 2.07 11.24
CA GLU A 83 6.83 1.58 12.59
C GLU A 83 6.16 0.21 12.50
N GLY A 84 6.52 -0.70 13.41
CA GLY A 84 5.92 -2.03 13.53
C GLY A 84 6.37 -3.02 12.46
N THR A 85 5.47 -3.92 12.05
CA THR A 85 5.75 -5.00 11.10
C THR A 85 4.52 -5.29 10.26
N LEU A 86 4.73 -5.43 8.95
CA LEU A 86 3.74 -5.88 7.98
C LEU A 86 4.12 -7.27 7.45
N LYS A 87 3.13 -8.00 6.97
CA LYS A 87 3.34 -9.24 6.22
C LYS A 87 2.93 -9.03 4.77
N GLU A 88 3.87 -9.17 3.86
CA GLU A 88 3.59 -9.24 2.43
C GLU A 88 3.48 -10.68 1.99
N SER A 89 2.44 -10.99 1.21
CA SER A 89 2.27 -12.27 0.55
C SER A 89 2.28 -12.09 -0.96
N ASN A 90 2.95 -12.99 -1.69
CA ASN A 90 2.99 -13.01 -3.15
C ASN A 90 2.43 -14.36 -3.64
N PRO A 91 1.53 -14.37 -4.64
CA PRO A 91 0.95 -15.59 -5.14
C PRO A 91 1.99 -16.42 -5.92
N ARG A 92 1.89 -17.74 -5.82
CA ARG A 92 2.65 -18.69 -6.64
C ARG A 92 1.71 -19.62 -7.38
N ILE A 93 2.01 -19.87 -8.64
CA ILE A 93 1.27 -20.86 -9.42
C ILE A 93 1.69 -22.25 -8.97
N GLY A 94 0.71 -23.06 -8.53
CA GLY A 94 0.91 -24.45 -8.17
C GLY A 94 1.64 -24.70 -6.84
N GLY A 95 1.71 -23.71 -5.95
CA GLY A 95 2.35 -23.84 -4.64
C GLY A 95 1.79 -22.89 -3.59
N GLU A 96 2.36 -22.97 -2.40
CA GLU A 96 2.04 -22.04 -1.31
C GLU A 96 2.54 -20.64 -1.64
N HIS A 97 1.84 -19.62 -1.15
CA HIS A 97 2.23 -18.22 -1.30
C HIS A 97 3.59 -17.97 -0.64
N LEU A 98 4.38 -17.08 -1.22
CA LEU A 98 5.57 -16.57 -0.57
C LEU A 98 5.15 -15.51 0.45
N GLU A 99 5.52 -15.69 1.72
CA GLU A 99 5.30 -14.70 2.77
C GLU A 99 6.62 -14.06 3.20
N THR A 100 6.62 -12.75 3.35
CA THR A 100 7.77 -11.96 3.79
C THR A 100 7.33 -11.02 4.90
N LEU A 101 8.03 -11.02 6.02
CA LEU A 101 7.83 -10.01 7.06
C LEU A 101 8.67 -8.79 6.73
N LEU A 102 8.03 -7.63 6.75
CA LEU A 102 8.63 -6.33 6.55
C LEU A 102 8.58 -5.60 7.89
N SER A 103 9.71 -5.43 8.52
CA SER A 103 9.85 -4.77 9.81
C SER A 103 10.21 -3.29 9.62
N GLU A 104 10.16 -2.52 10.71
CA GLU A 104 10.63 -1.14 10.72
C GLU A 104 12.01 -1.05 10.07
N GLY A 105 12.13 -0.18 9.09
CA GLY A 105 13.33 -0.02 8.31
C GLY A 105 13.32 -0.72 6.94
N ASP A 106 12.45 -1.72 6.73
CA ASP A 106 12.37 -2.42 5.45
C ASP A 106 11.59 -1.60 4.41
N ALA A 107 12.08 -1.64 3.17
CA ALA A 107 11.41 -1.06 2.02
C ALA A 107 11.40 -2.04 0.86
N ILE A 108 10.30 -2.06 0.13
CA ILE A 108 10.15 -2.78 -1.14
C ILE A 108 9.71 -1.85 -2.25
N SER A 109 10.02 -2.19 -3.49
CA SER A 109 9.49 -1.51 -4.67
C SER A 109 9.14 -2.51 -5.77
N PHE A 110 8.13 -2.21 -6.56
CA PHE A 110 7.55 -3.12 -7.51
C PHE A 110 7.04 -2.40 -8.76
N GLY A 111 6.92 -3.14 -9.85
CA GLY A 111 6.32 -2.70 -11.10
C GLY A 111 4.80 -2.92 -11.13
N PRO A 112 4.13 -2.50 -12.23
CA PRO A 112 2.68 -2.59 -12.35
C PRO A 112 2.12 -4.02 -12.45
N ASP A 113 2.97 -4.99 -12.75
CA ASP A 113 2.64 -6.43 -12.84
C ASP A 113 2.71 -7.16 -11.49
N HIS A 114 3.04 -6.44 -10.41
CA HIS A 114 3.18 -7.02 -9.08
C HIS A 114 1.82 -7.27 -8.43
N ILE A 115 1.57 -8.53 -8.11
CA ILE A 115 0.39 -8.94 -7.34
C ILE A 115 0.84 -9.29 -5.93
N HIS A 116 0.21 -8.68 -4.95
CA HIS A 116 0.49 -8.97 -3.55
C HIS A 116 -0.74 -8.81 -2.65
N ARG A 117 -0.56 -9.20 -1.40
CA ARG A 117 -1.47 -8.98 -0.29
C ARG A 117 -0.65 -8.50 0.89
N VAL A 118 -1.10 -7.46 1.56
CA VAL A 118 -0.42 -6.90 2.74
C VAL A 118 -1.35 -6.96 3.94
N ASN A 119 -0.81 -7.44 5.05
CA ASN A 119 -1.49 -7.53 6.33
C ASN A 119 -0.72 -6.79 7.41
N GLY A 120 -1.43 -6.18 8.36
CA GLY A 120 -0.86 -5.81 9.65
C GLY A 120 -0.37 -7.07 10.38
N HIS A 121 0.81 -7.01 11.02
CA HIS A 121 1.37 -8.14 11.75
C HIS A 121 1.68 -7.82 13.21
N ALA A 122 2.18 -6.62 13.49
CA ALA A 122 2.33 -6.12 14.85
C ALA A 122 1.00 -5.54 15.38
N GLU A 123 0.93 -5.25 16.68
CA GLU A 123 -0.23 -4.62 17.33
C GLU A 123 -0.64 -3.32 16.64
N THR A 124 0.35 -2.52 16.25
CA THR A 124 0.21 -1.36 15.39
C THR A 124 1.38 -1.31 14.40
N SER A 125 1.12 -0.84 13.20
CA SER A 125 2.18 -0.60 12.20
C SER A 125 1.85 0.65 11.38
N VAL A 126 2.89 1.30 10.89
CA VAL A 126 2.78 2.48 10.02
C VAL A 126 3.70 2.29 8.82
N SER A 127 3.18 2.59 7.64
CA SER A 127 3.95 2.55 6.41
C SER A 127 3.69 3.74 5.51
N ILE A 128 4.70 4.12 4.73
CA ILE A 128 4.63 5.15 3.69
C ILE A 128 4.63 4.43 2.35
N HIS A 129 3.67 4.76 1.50
CA HIS A 129 3.50 4.19 0.16
C HIS A 129 3.60 5.29 -0.87
N ALA A 130 4.28 5.02 -1.98
CA ALA A 130 4.33 5.93 -3.12
C ALA A 130 4.03 5.17 -4.41
N TYR A 131 3.27 5.81 -5.31
CA TYR A 131 2.84 5.25 -6.59
C TYR A 131 3.08 6.24 -7.73
N SER A 132 3.48 5.74 -8.89
CA SER A 132 3.61 6.53 -10.12
C SER A 132 3.32 5.64 -11.35
N PRO A 133 2.40 6.05 -12.25
CA PRO A 133 1.43 7.15 -12.10
C PRO A 133 0.66 7.11 -10.79
N PRO A 134 -0.05 8.21 -10.41
CA PRO A 134 -0.92 8.18 -9.24
C PRO A 134 -1.90 7.01 -9.27
N LEU A 135 -2.24 6.48 -8.11
CA LEU A 135 -3.09 5.30 -7.98
C LEU A 135 -4.55 5.65 -8.32
N TRP A 136 -4.94 5.39 -9.59
CA TRP A 136 -6.30 5.64 -10.08
C TRP A 136 -7.19 4.41 -9.98
N ARG A 137 -6.59 3.23 -10.14
CA ARG A 137 -7.26 1.93 -10.16
C ARG A 137 -6.42 0.87 -9.49
N LEU A 138 -7.12 -0.13 -8.97
CA LEU A 138 -6.57 -1.36 -8.43
C LEU A 138 -7.21 -2.55 -9.16
N GLY A 139 -6.44 -3.60 -9.39
CA GLY A 139 -6.98 -4.90 -9.72
C GLY A 139 -7.12 -5.71 -8.45
N GLN A 140 -8.34 -6.06 -8.06
CA GLN A 140 -8.60 -6.93 -6.93
C GLN A 140 -8.83 -8.36 -7.41
N TYR A 141 -8.21 -9.33 -6.74
CA TYR A 141 -8.28 -10.73 -7.11
C TYR A 141 -9.05 -11.54 -6.08
N SER A 142 -9.92 -12.41 -6.56
CA SER A 142 -10.51 -13.48 -5.77
C SER A 142 -10.06 -14.84 -6.33
N ILE A 143 -9.76 -15.77 -5.45
CA ILE A 143 -9.39 -17.15 -5.80
C ILE A 143 -10.52 -18.05 -5.33
N SER A 144 -11.17 -18.74 -6.27
CA SER A 144 -12.21 -19.71 -5.96
C SER A 144 -11.62 -21.03 -5.45
N THR A 145 -12.43 -21.87 -4.83
CA THR A 145 -12.02 -23.19 -4.29
C THR A 145 -11.49 -24.17 -5.34
N ASP A 146 -11.87 -23.96 -6.60
CA ASP A 146 -11.38 -24.72 -7.77
C ASP A 146 -10.12 -24.10 -8.41
N GLY A 147 -9.52 -23.09 -7.75
CA GLY A 147 -8.25 -22.47 -8.18
C GLY A 147 -8.39 -21.43 -9.28
N VAL A 148 -9.60 -21.01 -9.63
CA VAL A 148 -9.81 -19.95 -10.62
C VAL A 148 -9.58 -18.58 -9.97
N MET A 149 -8.64 -17.82 -10.54
CA MET A 149 -8.38 -16.44 -10.15
C MET A 149 -9.21 -15.50 -11.03
N ARG A 150 -9.95 -14.61 -10.39
CA ARG A 150 -10.73 -13.56 -11.06
C ARG A 150 -10.22 -12.20 -10.66
N ARG A 151 -10.05 -11.32 -11.64
CA ARG A 151 -9.64 -9.92 -11.43
C ARG A 151 -10.83 -8.99 -11.66
N VAL A 152 -11.08 -8.11 -10.71
CA VAL A 152 -12.04 -7.02 -10.83
C VAL A 152 -11.27 -5.71 -10.74
N SER A 153 -11.49 -4.80 -11.67
CA SER A 153 -10.89 -3.46 -11.62
C SER A 153 -11.77 -2.54 -10.78
N LEU A 154 -11.19 -1.98 -9.73
CA LEU A 154 -11.84 -0.99 -8.86
C LEU A 154 -11.20 0.36 -9.09
N SER A 155 -12.01 1.43 -9.12
CA SER A 155 -11.46 2.77 -9.00
C SER A 155 -11.03 3.00 -7.55
N TYR A 156 -10.01 3.82 -7.35
CA TYR A 156 -9.58 4.20 -6.00
C TYR A 156 -10.73 4.80 -5.16
N ALA A 157 -11.60 5.58 -5.80
CA ALA A 157 -12.80 6.11 -5.15
C ALA A 157 -13.81 5.02 -4.72
N ASP A 158 -13.85 3.88 -5.41
CA ASP A 158 -14.72 2.76 -5.04
C ASP A 158 -14.15 1.96 -3.87
N GLU A 159 -12.83 1.83 -3.77
CA GLU A 159 -12.18 1.21 -2.63
C GLU A 159 -12.41 1.98 -1.33
N LEU A 160 -12.30 3.32 -1.37
CA LEU A 160 -12.62 4.17 -0.22
C LEU A 160 -14.10 4.05 0.22
N ARG A 161 -15.04 3.87 -0.72
CA ARG A 161 -16.47 3.67 -0.42
C ARG A 161 -16.77 2.28 0.13
N GLN A 162 -16.06 1.24 -0.29
CA GLN A 162 -16.24 -0.11 0.25
C GLN A 162 -15.80 -0.18 1.71
N THR A 163 -14.72 0.49 2.08
CA THR A 163 -14.27 0.62 3.45
C THR A 163 -15.27 1.39 4.32
N GLU A 164 -15.97 2.39 3.78
CA GLU A 164 -17.03 3.11 4.48
C GLU A 164 -18.31 2.27 4.60
N ALA A 165 -18.63 1.43 3.61
CA ALA A 165 -19.83 0.59 3.62
C ALA A 165 -19.70 -0.63 4.55
N GLU A 166 -18.51 -1.20 4.69
CA GLU A 166 -18.21 -2.28 5.66
C GLU A 166 -18.25 -1.76 7.11
N ALA A 167 -17.97 -0.49 7.34
CA ALA A 167 -18.09 0.16 8.64
C ALA A 167 -19.55 0.45 9.07
N LEU A 168 -20.53 0.26 8.17
CA LEU A 168 -21.95 0.51 8.41
C LEU A 168 -22.79 -0.78 8.55
N VAL A 169 -22.16 -1.95 8.56
CA VAL A 169 -22.77 -3.27 8.80
C VAL A 169 -22.14 -3.88 10.05
#